data_52fbebba6098c47bf7c5d573926bb3cf
#
_entry.id   52fbebba6098c47bf7c5d573926bb3cf
#
_cell.length_a   1.000
_cell.length_b   1.000
_cell.length_c   1.000
_cell.angle_alpha   90.00
_cell.angle_beta   90.00
_cell.angle_gamma   90.00
#
_symmetry.space_group_name_H-M   'P 1'
#
loop_
_entity.id
_entity.type
_entity.pdbx_description
1 polymer ?
#
loop_
_entity_poly.entity_id
_entity_poly.type
_entity_poly.pdbx_seq_one_letter_code
_entity_poly.pdbx_strand_id
1 'polypeptide(L)'
;MTRLDQLEKQIARLRRRAEQLNVISGKYWTARRIIFVAGALLALAFCNFAGTTTAWIVAAVLGIVFSIVTIFHTRVRDSLTRNALLIEIKQVQIARIQLQWECLPGIDESRRSDANHPFESDLDITGERSLHRLLDSAVTKEGSERLRSWLLSSRPDAQLIEHRQSLVRELKGHSLFRDKLQLLSAVARISTAGPASSKSGSSHWNSKILVDWIEQSGSKKSLLPTVLFLSILSTLNIVCIVLWALDLIPRIWPFVLVLYMGASYWQHSLIAGAWGELQGLEKALRHFQLVFGYLETRSYQRTPALAEICAPFAEEGKRPSIEMRKLGRLAAALGVRTNPLLSLIVHLIGPWDFFFTYRLEQIKKEIAHLLPRWLDAWHELEALNSLANFAFLNPDYVFPELIAETDRFAARDLGHPLLKPDSKVCNDFALDGEHRIVILTGSNMAGKSTLLRTIGVNLSLAYAGAPVNATHLQTSLFRLFTCIKVSDSVQDGLSYFYAEVKRLQALLAATKTNDRLPVLFLIDEIFRGTNSRERLIGSRSYIRALSEGPSMGLIATHDLELIKLADEIEGVTNYHFREEVHDGRMVFDYRLRPGPCPTTNALKIMRLEGLPVEAP
;
A
#
# COMPACT_ATOMS: atom_id res chain seq x y z
N MET A 1 1.01 -19.03 24.05
CA MET A 1 -0.02 -18.85 22.99
C MET A 1 0.65 -18.09 21.86
N THR A 2 0.83 -18.71 20.72
CA THR A 2 1.51 -18.09 19.57
C THR A 2 0.66 -16.97 18.95
N ARG A 3 1.27 -16.11 18.12
CA ARG A 3 0.54 -15.10 17.40
C ARG A 3 -0.48 -15.71 16.43
N LEU A 4 -0.13 -16.84 15.84
CA LEU A 4 -0.99 -17.64 14.98
C LEU A 4 -2.27 -18.07 15.71
N ASP A 5 -2.15 -18.69 16.90
CA ASP A 5 -3.29 -19.13 17.73
C ASP A 5 -4.25 -17.96 18.06
N GLN A 6 -3.66 -16.76 18.30
CA GLN A 6 -4.46 -15.57 18.59
C GLN A 6 -5.32 -15.14 17.39
N LEU A 7 -4.72 -15.13 16.19
CA LEU A 7 -5.42 -14.76 14.95
C LEU A 7 -6.50 -15.78 14.58
N GLU A 8 -6.22 -17.08 14.72
CA GLU A 8 -7.20 -18.15 14.48
C GLU A 8 -8.42 -18.05 15.41
N LYS A 9 -8.18 -17.78 16.70
CA LYS A 9 -9.28 -17.54 17.65
C LYS A 9 -10.11 -16.29 17.30
N GLN A 10 -9.46 -15.23 16.82
CA GLN A 10 -10.17 -14.04 16.35
C GLN A 10 -11.03 -14.36 15.11
N ILE A 11 -10.52 -15.09 14.14
CA ILE A 11 -11.25 -15.53 12.94
C ILE A 11 -12.46 -16.38 13.35
N ALA A 12 -12.29 -17.35 14.27
CA ALA A 12 -13.37 -18.20 14.73
C ALA A 12 -14.52 -17.38 15.38
N ARG A 13 -14.18 -16.35 16.17
CA ARG A 13 -15.18 -15.43 16.78
C ARG A 13 -15.91 -14.62 15.69
N LEU A 14 -15.19 -14.08 14.71
CA LEU A 14 -15.77 -13.30 13.62
C LEU A 14 -16.68 -14.16 12.74
N ARG A 15 -16.32 -15.41 12.46
CA ARG A 15 -17.15 -16.36 11.70
C ARG A 15 -18.47 -16.66 12.43
N ARG A 16 -18.43 -16.96 13.73
CA ARG A 16 -19.65 -17.16 14.55
C ARG A 16 -20.56 -15.94 14.49
N ARG A 17 -19.99 -14.73 14.57
CA ARG A 17 -20.78 -13.49 14.47
C ARG A 17 -21.37 -13.31 13.08
N ALA A 18 -20.63 -13.62 12.01
CA ALA A 18 -21.13 -13.57 10.64
C ALA A 18 -22.30 -14.55 10.42
N GLU A 19 -22.23 -15.76 10.98
CA GLU A 19 -23.31 -16.76 10.95
C GLU A 19 -24.58 -16.22 11.62
N GLN A 20 -24.47 -15.64 12.81
CA GLN A 20 -25.60 -15.02 13.52
C GLN A 20 -26.23 -13.89 12.70
N LEU A 21 -25.41 -13.01 12.13
CA LEU A 21 -25.87 -11.91 11.27
C LEU A 21 -26.54 -12.41 9.98
N ASN A 22 -26.07 -13.51 9.41
CA ASN A 22 -26.68 -14.14 8.23
C ASN A 22 -28.10 -14.65 8.53
N VAL A 23 -28.31 -15.28 9.69
CA VAL A 23 -29.65 -15.70 10.14
C VAL A 23 -30.57 -14.49 10.25
N ILE A 24 -30.09 -13.40 10.85
CA ILE A 24 -30.84 -12.14 11.00
C ILE A 24 -31.15 -11.54 9.61
N SER A 25 -30.18 -11.50 8.72
CA SER A 25 -30.35 -11.00 7.34
C SER A 25 -31.42 -11.79 6.59
N GLY A 26 -31.44 -13.12 6.73
CA GLY A 26 -32.48 -13.99 6.17
C GLY A 26 -33.90 -13.63 6.68
N LYS A 27 -34.05 -13.36 7.99
CA LYS A 27 -35.34 -12.92 8.56
C LYS A 27 -35.80 -11.59 7.97
N TYR A 28 -34.89 -10.59 7.82
CA TYR A 28 -35.23 -9.30 7.19
C TYR A 28 -35.59 -9.47 5.71
N TRP A 29 -34.88 -10.35 4.98
CA TRP A 29 -35.19 -10.64 3.58
C TRP A 29 -36.60 -11.21 3.43
N THR A 30 -36.97 -12.20 4.27
CA THR A 30 -38.31 -12.79 4.30
C THR A 30 -39.36 -11.75 4.67
N ALA A 31 -39.13 -10.94 5.73
CA ALA A 31 -40.04 -9.87 6.14
C ALA A 31 -40.31 -8.86 5.00
N ARG A 32 -39.23 -8.43 4.26
CA ARG A 32 -39.38 -7.53 3.12
C ARG A 32 -40.26 -8.13 2.02
N ARG A 33 -40.09 -9.41 1.71
CA ARG A 33 -40.93 -10.10 0.70
C ARG A 33 -42.40 -10.16 1.15
N ILE A 34 -42.65 -10.51 2.40
CA ILE A 34 -44.01 -10.57 2.95
C ILE A 34 -44.66 -9.19 2.91
N ILE A 35 -43.98 -8.14 3.39
CA ILE A 35 -44.49 -6.75 3.37
C ILE A 35 -44.80 -6.28 1.95
N PHE A 36 -43.92 -6.58 1.00
CA PHE A 36 -44.12 -6.21 -0.42
C PHE A 36 -45.34 -6.91 -1.03
N VAL A 37 -45.42 -8.23 -0.89
CA VAL A 37 -46.50 -9.02 -1.47
C VAL A 37 -47.85 -8.72 -0.79
N ALA A 38 -47.88 -8.73 0.54
CA ALA A 38 -49.07 -8.39 1.31
C ALA A 38 -49.51 -6.93 1.05
N GLY A 39 -48.55 -6.02 0.94
CA GLY A 39 -48.83 -4.62 0.63
C GLY A 39 -49.46 -4.44 -0.76
N ALA A 40 -48.96 -5.14 -1.77
CA ALA A 40 -49.52 -5.09 -3.11
C ALA A 40 -50.97 -5.67 -3.13
N LEU A 41 -51.20 -6.79 -2.45
CA LEU A 41 -52.53 -7.42 -2.34
C LEU A 41 -53.52 -6.53 -1.60
N LEU A 42 -53.10 -5.94 -0.49
CA LEU A 42 -53.95 -5.02 0.29
C LEU A 42 -54.29 -3.74 -0.52
N ALA A 43 -53.31 -3.14 -1.18
CA ALA A 43 -53.54 -1.96 -2.02
C ALA A 43 -54.57 -2.26 -3.12
N LEU A 44 -54.46 -3.41 -3.78
CA LEU A 44 -55.42 -3.88 -4.81
C LEU A 44 -56.82 -4.11 -4.20
N ALA A 45 -56.92 -4.72 -3.04
CA ALA A 45 -58.21 -4.95 -2.34
C ALA A 45 -58.89 -3.63 -1.96
N PHE A 46 -58.14 -2.68 -1.39
CA PHE A 46 -58.69 -1.37 -1.03
C PHE A 46 -59.11 -0.53 -2.23
N CYS A 47 -58.39 -0.64 -3.37
CA CYS A 47 -58.83 -0.03 -4.62
C CYS A 47 -60.23 -0.48 -5.07
N ASN A 48 -60.52 -1.77 -4.88
CA ASN A 48 -61.80 -2.38 -5.29
C ASN A 48 -62.93 -2.16 -4.32
N PHE A 49 -62.67 -2.14 -3.00
CA PHE A 49 -63.73 -2.18 -1.96
C PHE A 49 -63.92 -0.87 -1.15
N ALA A 50 -62.90 -0.02 -1.01
CA ALA A 50 -62.92 1.11 -0.07
C ALA A 50 -62.61 2.47 -0.70
N GLY A 51 -62.40 2.53 -2.02
CA GLY A 51 -62.10 3.77 -2.74
C GLY A 51 -60.60 4.07 -2.84
N THR A 52 -60.24 4.92 -3.83
CA THR A 52 -58.87 5.20 -4.21
C THR A 52 -58.07 5.95 -3.16
N THR A 53 -58.67 6.83 -2.36
CA THR A 53 -58.01 7.61 -1.31
C THR A 53 -57.50 6.73 -0.16
N THR A 54 -58.32 5.79 0.28
CA THR A 54 -57.95 4.81 1.36
C THR A 54 -56.84 3.86 0.87
N ALA A 55 -56.88 3.42 -0.39
CA ALA A 55 -55.83 2.63 -0.99
C ALA A 55 -54.47 3.35 -1.00
N TRP A 56 -54.43 4.64 -1.32
CA TRP A 56 -53.19 5.43 -1.29
C TRP A 56 -52.64 5.62 0.14
N ILE A 57 -53.49 5.79 1.15
CA ILE A 57 -53.05 5.89 2.54
C ILE A 57 -52.41 4.56 3.00
N VAL A 58 -53.07 3.43 2.72
CA VAL A 58 -52.54 2.10 3.06
C VAL A 58 -51.20 1.84 2.34
N ALA A 59 -51.11 2.16 1.06
CA ALA A 59 -49.90 2.04 0.28
C ALA A 59 -48.75 2.91 0.86
N ALA A 60 -49.05 4.13 1.27
CA ALA A 60 -48.08 5.03 1.90
C ALA A 60 -47.55 4.48 3.24
N VAL A 61 -48.45 3.99 4.12
CA VAL A 61 -48.05 3.39 5.40
C VAL A 61 -47.18 2.14 5.20
N LEU A 62 -47.56 1.25 4.29
CA LEU A 62 -46.79 0.06 3.98
C LEU A 62 -45.46 0.38 3.32
N GLY A 63 -45.41 1.42 2.50
CA GLY A 63 -44.18 1.97 1.93
C GLY A 63 -43.19 2.49 2.99
N ILE A 64 -43.71 3.15 4.03
CA ILE A 64 -42.91 3.59 5.18
C ILE A 64 -42.37 2.38 5.96
N VAL A 65 -43.21 1.39 6.28
CA VAL A 65 -42.80 0.17 6.99
C VAL A 65 -41.73 -0.59 6.16
N PHE A 66 -41.96 -0.76 4.86
CA PHE A 66 -41.00 -1.39 3.96
C PHE A 66 -39.66 -0.63 3.93
N SER A 67 -39.69 0.69 3.92
CA SER A 67 -38.50 1.54 3.95
C SER A 67 -37.72 1.38 5.26
N ILE A 68 -38.42 1.34 6.41
CA ILE A 68 -37.81 1.11 7.73
C ILE A 68 -37.12 -0.25 7.76
N VAL A 69 -37.82 -1.32 7.37
CA VAL A 69 -37.25 -2.68 7.33
C VAL A 69 -36.06 -2.76 6.37
N THR A 70 -36.12 -2.04 5.25
CA THR A 70 -35.02 -1.96 4.28
C THR A 70 -33.79 -1.27 4.87
N ILE A 71 -33.97 -0.17 5.63
CA ILE A 71 -32.88 0.53 6.33
C ILE A 71 -32.20 -0.39 7.36
N PHE A 72 -32.96 -1.14 8.14
CA PHE A 72 -32.39 -2.10 9.09
C PHE A 72 -31.67 -3.26 8.38
N HIS A 73 -32.24 -3.78 7.30
CA HIS A 73 -31.61 -4.84 6.50
C HIS A 73 -30.28 -4.38 5.88
N THR A 74 -30.21 -3.15 5.36
CA THR A 74 -28.95 -2.61 4.82
C THR A 74 -27.89 -2.48 5.92
N ARG A 75 -28.23 -2.04 7.12
CA ARG A 75 -27.29 -1.99 8.27
C ARG A 75 -26.75 -3.37 8.64
N VAL A 76 -27.58 -4.41 8.60
CA VAL A 76 -27.13 -5.79 8.85
C VAL A 76 -26.19 -6.26 7.75
N ARG A 77 -26.51 -5.99 6.48
CA ARG A 77 -25.63 -6.30 5.34
C ARG A 77 -24.28 -5.59 5.43
N ASP A 78 -24.27 -4.31 5.79
CA ASP A 78 -23.03 -3.55 5.99
C ASP A 78 -22.18 -4.17 7.12
N SER A 79 -22.81 -4.64 8.19
CA SER A 79 -22.12 -5.36 9.26
C SER A 79 -21.54 -6.68 8.80
N LEU A 80 -22.26 -7.43 7.95
CA LEU A 80 -21.78 -8.67 7.33
C LEU A 80 -20.56 -8.42 6.45
N THR A 81 -20.62 -7.40 5.58
CA THR A 81 -19.49 -7.01 4.72
C THR A 81 -18.27 -6.63 5.55
N ARG A 82 -18.44 -5.84 6.61
CA ARG A 82 -17.33 -5.48 7.53
C ARG A 82 -16.73 -6.70 8.22
N ASN A 83 -17.53 -7.64 8.68
CA ASN A 83 -17.04 -8.89 9.29
C ASN A 83 -16.29 -9.76 8.27
N ALA A 84 -16.79 -9.87 7.04
CA ALA A 84 -16.12 -10.62 5.98
C ALA A 84 -14.74 -10.02 5.66
N LEU A 85 -14.64 -8.68 5.54
CA LEU A 85 -13.38 -7.99 5.33
C LEU A 85 -12.40 -8.16 6.50
N LEU A 86 -12.88 -8.12 7.75
CA LEU A 86 -12.03 -8.38 8.91
C LEU A 86 -11.48 -9.81 8.90
N ILE A 87 -12.28 -10.80 8.51
CA ILE A 87 -11.83 -12.18 8.35
C ILE A 87 -10.75 -12.25 7.28
N GLU A 88 -10.96 -11.63 6.12
CA GLU A 88 -9.98 -11.55 5.03
C GLU A 88 -8.66 -10.92 5.50
N ILE A 89 -8.72 -9.77 6.19
CA ILE A 89 -7.54 -9.10 6.77
C ILE A 89 -6.77 -10.06 7.69
N LYS A 90 -7.48 -10.79 8.58
CA LYS A 90 -6.83 -11.74 9.50
C LYS A 90 -6.26 -12.96 8.78
N GLN A 91 -6.91 -13.45 7.73
CA GLN A 91 -6.38 -14.54 6.90
C GLN A 91 -5.10 -14.12 6.16
N VAL A 92 -5.06 -12.90 5.61
CA VAL A 92 -3.85 -12.34 5.01
C VAL A 92 -2.73 -12.18 6.05
N GLN A 93 -3.04 -11.80 7.30
CA GLN A 93 -2.05 -11.74 8.38
C GLN A 93 -1.46 -13.13 8.68
N ILE A 94 -2.27 -14.19 8.71
CA ILE A 94 -1.79 -15.57 8.85
C ILE A 94 -0.93 -15.98 7.67
N ALA A 95 -1.37 -15.69 6.44
CA ALA A 95 -0.61 -16.00 5.23
C ALA A 95 0.78 -15.33 5.21
N ARG A 96 0.90 -14.12 5.77
CA ARG A 96 2.20 -13.43 5.94
C ARG A 96 3.12 -14.13 6.93
N ILE A 97 2.61 -14.59 8.08
CA ILE A 97 3.41 -15.38 9.04
C ILE A 97 3.91 -16.68 8.41
N GLN A 98 3.06 -17.34 7.63
CA GLN A 98 3.34 -18.64 7.02
C GLN A 98 4.03 -18.54 5.65
N LEU A 99 4.26 -17.30 5.13
CA LEU A 99 4.79 -17.04 3.78
C LEU A 99 4.01 -17.77 2.67
N GLN A 100 2.67 -17.76 2.77
CA GLN A 100 1.76 -18.32 1.76
C GLN A 100 1.50 -17.27 0.67
N TRP A 101 2.38 -17.20 -0.31
CA TRP A 101 2.38 -16.16 -1.35
C TRP A 101 1.11 -16.13 -2.19
N GLU A 102 0.48 -17.28 -2.43
CA GLU A 102 -0.76 -17.42 -3.20
C GLU A 102 -1.96 -16.75 -2.50
N CYS A 103 -1.91 -16.64 -1.17
CA CYS A 103 -2.95 -16.02 -0.34
C CYS A 103 -2.73 -14.53 -0.08
N LEU A 104 -1.60 -13.97 -0.52
CA LEU A 104 -1.31 -12.55 -0.38
C LEU A 104 -1.95 -11.75 -1.52
N PRO A 105 -2.35 -10.48 -1.28
CA PRO A 105 -2.87 -9.61 -2.33
C PRO A 105 -1.95 -9.57 -3.56
N GLY A 106 -2.55 -9.46 -4.74
CA GLY A 106 -1.82 -9.37 -6.00
C GLY A 106 -0.97 -8.10 -6.09
N ILE A 107 0.04 -8.13 -6.95
CA ILE A 107 0.90 -6.98 -7.26
C ILE A 107 0.29 -6.20 -8.43
N ASP A 108 0.58 -4.91 -8.48
CA ASP A 108 0.34 -4.10 -9.67
C ASP A 108 1.43 -4.44 -10.71
N GLU A 109 1.09 -5.26 -11.71
CA GLU A 109 2.00 -5.72 -12.77
C GLU A 109 2.60 -4.58 -13.60
N SER A 110 2.00 -3.39 -13.57
CA SER A 110 2.54 -2.21 -14.25
C SER A 110 3.85 -1.70 -13.61
N ARG A 111 4.19 -2.17 -12.42
CA ARG A 111 5.37 -1.76 -11.65
C ARG A 111 6.54 -2.69 -11.92
N ARG A 112 7.33 -2.38 -12.94
CA ARG A 112 8.61 -3.04 -13.15
C ARG A 112 9.62 -2.56 -12.10
N SER A 113 10.49 -3.48 -11.64
CA SER A 113 11.67 -3.11 -10.84
C SER A 113 12.59 -2.24 -11.69
N ASP A 114 13.22 -1.23 -11.07
CA ASP A 114 14.24 -0.44 -11.74
C ASP A 114 15.55 -1.25 -11.80
N ALA A 115 15.94 -1.65 -13.00
CA ALA A 115 17.17 -2.40 -13.22
C ALA A 115 18.44 -1.61 -12.83
N ASN A 116 18.36 -0.27 -12.83
CA ASN A 116 19.46 0.61 -12.45
C ASN A 116 19.52 0.88 -10.94
N HIS A 117 18.50 0.48 -10.17
CA HIS A 117 18.53 0.65 -8.73
C HIS A 117 19.64 -0.20 -8.10
N PRO A 118 20.43 0.34 -7.15
CA PRO A 118 21.62 -0.32 -6.64
C PRO A 118 21.36 -1.67 -5.94
N PHE A 119 20.14 -1.99 -5.50
CA PHE A 119 19.85 -3.25 -4.79
C PHE A 119 18.41 -3.80 -4.95
N GLU A 120 17.50 -3.11 -5.65
CA GLU A 120 16.07 -3.49 -5.67
C GLU A 120 15.83 -4.93 -6.16
N SER A 121 16.40 -5.27 -7.32
CA SER A 121 16.21 -6.58 -7.96
C SER A 121 16.98 -7.70 -7.26
N ASP A 122 18.18 -7.40 -6.76
CA ASP A 122 19.06 -8.38 -6.15
C ASP A 122 18.54 -8.91 -4.81
N LEU A 123 17.91 -8.01 -4.04
CA LEU A 123 17.40 -8.30 -2.70
C LEU A 123 15.93 -8.71 -2.68
N ASP A 124 15.30 -8.86 -3.85
CA ASP A 124 13.87 -9.17 -3.94
C ASP A 124 13.01 -8.18 -3.11
N ILE A 125 13.36 -6.87 -3.18
CA ILE A 125 12.59 -5.83 -2.47
C ILE A 125 11.21 -5.69 -3.09
N THR A 126 11.10 -5.75 -4.42
CA THR A 126 9.84 -5.70 -5.18
C THR A 126 9.68 -6.95 -6.04
N GLY A 127 8.45 -7.26 -6.46
CA GLY A 127 8.12 -8.43 -7.27
C GLY A 127 7.19 -9.42 -6.57
N GLU A 128 7.00 -10.60 -7.16
CA GLU A 128 6.01 -11.59 -6.70
C GLU A 128 6.28 -12.17 -5.30
N ARG A 129 7.52 -12.50 -4.99
CA ARG A 129 7.95 -13.04 -3.69
C ARG A 129 8.92 -12.07 -3.05
N SER A 130 8.42 -10.87 -2.73
CA SER A 130 9.25 -9.73 -2.33
C SER A 130 8.96 -9.25 -0.92
N LEU A 131 9.93 -8.49 -0.38
CA LEU A 131 9.80 -7.86 0.92
C LEU A 131 8.62 -6.88 0.95
N HIS A 132 8.50 -6.03 -0.07
CA HIS A 132 7.40 -5.07 -0.18
C HIS A 132 6.04 -5.76 -0.13
N ARG A 133 5.81 -6.81 -0.93
CA ARG A 133 4.55 -7.56 -0.93
C ARG A 133 4.25 -8.21 0.41
N LEU A 134 5.29 -8.72 1.10
CA LEU A 134 5.12 -9.30 2.43
C LEU A 134 4.65 -8.26 3.46
N LEU A 135 5.13 -7.04 3.38
CA LEU A 135 4.81 -5.97 4.33
C LEU A 135 3.54 -5.21 3.97
N ASP A 136 3.29 -4.99 2.68
CA ASP A 136 2.29 -4.05 2.18
C ASP A 136 0.87 -4.41 2.59
N SER A 137 0.30 -3.61 3.49
CA SER A 137 -1.10 -3.65 3.90
C SER A 137 -1.87 -2.39 3.52
N ALA A 138 -1.24 -1.49 2.74
CA ALA A 138 -1.88 -0.28 2.25
C ALA A 138 -3.03 -0.61 1.30
N VAL A 139 -4.04 0.22 1.30
CA VAL A 139 -5.19 0.11 0.39
C VAL A 139 -5.05 1.12 -0.76
N THR A 140 -4.35 2.25 -0.51
CA THR A 140 -4.05 3.23 -1.55
C THR A 140 -2.76 2.88 -2.29
N LYS A 141 -2.72 3.26 -3.56
CA LYS A 141 -1.52 3.12 -4.38
C LYS A 141 -0.37 3.95 -3.83
N GLU A 142 -0.67 5.16 -3.39
CA GLU A 142 0.29 6.12 -2.86
C GLU A 142 0.87 5.67 -1.51
N GLY A 143 0.05 5.08 -0.63
CA GLY A 143 0.52 4.48 0.62
C GLY A 143 1.47 3.31 0.39
N SER A 144 1.15 2.43 -0.57
CA SER A 144 2.02 1.34 -1.02
C SER A 144 3.32 1.86 -1.64
N GLU A 145 3.26 2.92 -2.47
CA GLU A 145 4.45 3.55 -3.06
C GLU A 145 5.35 4.21 -2.01
N ARG A 146 4.75 4.80 -0.98
CA ARG A 146 5.50 5.37 0.15
C ARG A 146 6.26 4.29 0.91
N LEU A 147 5.62 3.16 1.22
CA LEU A 147 6.30 2.01 1.82
C LEU A 147 7.45 1.52 0.94
N ARG A 148 7.22 1.37 -0.38
CA ARG A 148 8.25 0.99 -1.34
C ARG A 148 9.42 1.97 -1.31
N SER A 149 9.17 3.27 -1.35
CA SER A 149 10.22 4.30 -1.33
C SER A 149 11.07 4.24 -0.06
N TRP A 150 10.48 3.90 1.10
CA TRP A 150 11.23 3.72 2.34
C TRP A 150 12.12 2.48 2.30
N LEU A 151 11.64 1.37 1.74
CA LEU A 151 12.42 0.14 1.57
C LEU A 151 13.55 0.29 0.54
N LEU A 152 13.41 1.18 -0.42
CA LEU A 152 14.37 1.46 -1.48
C LEU A 152 15.27 2.68 -1.18
N SER A 153 15.30 3.16 0.05
CA SER A 153 16.13 4.31 0.40
C SER A 153 17.61 3.99 0.22
N SER A 154 18.22 4.59 -0.79
CA SER A 154 19.66 4.48 -1.06
C SER A 154 20.50 5.46 -0.24
N ARG A 155 19.88 6.48 0.35
CA ARG A 155 20.49 7.46 1.26
C ARG A 155 19.66 7.56 2.53
N PRO A 156 19.92 6.68 3.51
CA PRO A 156 19.18 6.68 4.78
C PRO A 156 19.49 7.93 5.61
N ASP A 157 18.49 8.38 6.36
CA ASP A 157 18.57 9.50 7.30
C ASP A 157 18.21 9.02 8.70
N ALA A 158 19.11 9.24 9.68
CA ALA A 158 18.96 8.75 11.05
C ALA A 158 17.70 9.30 11.71
N GLN A 159 17.44 10.61 11.59
CA GLN A 159 16.30 11.25 12.26
C GLN A 159 14.98 10.71 11.72
N LEU A 160 14.87 10.54 10.40
CA LEU A 160 13.68 9.95 9.77
C LEU A 160 13.48 8.49 10.18
N ILE A 161 14.56 7.71 10.29
CA ILE A 161 14.49 6.31 10.69
C ILE A 161 14.04 6.20 12.15
N GLU A 162 14.65 6.94 13.07
CA GLU A 162 14.30 6.94 14.50
C GLU A 162 12.86 7.41 14.73
N HIS A 163 12.44 8.45 14.01
CA HIS A 163 11.06 8.93 14.04
C HIS A 163 10.08 7.82 13.59
N ARG A 164 10.36 7.16 12.45
CA ARG A 164 9.54 6.04 11.99
C ARG A 164 9.55 4.86 12.96
N GLN A 165 10.71 4.51 13.53
CA GLN A 165 10.78 3.45 14.54
C GLN A 165 9.91 3.76 15.77
N SER A 166 9.90 5.02 16.25
CA SER A 166 9.07 5.44 17.38
C SER A 166 7.57 5.24 17.06
N LEU A 167 7.14 5.68 15.88
CA LEU A 167 5.77 5.51 15.38
C LEU A 167 5.36 4.04 15.20
N VAL A 168 6.25 3.23 14.65
CA VAL A 168 6.00 1.79 14.46
C VAL A 168 5.90 1.08 15.81
N ARG A 169 6.75 1.42 16.79
CA ARG A 169 6.66 0.87 18.16
C ARG A 169 5.32 1.26 18.81
N GLU A 170 4.90 2.50 18.68
CA GLU A 170 3.63 2.98 19.20
C GLU A 170 2.45 2.27 18.53
N LEU A 171 2.42 2.21 17.19
CA LEU A 171 1.38 1.54 16.42
C LEU A 171 1.35 0.02 16.64
N LYS A 172 2.50 -0.64 16.89
CA LYS A 172 2.58 -2.08 17.19
C LYS A 172 1.64 -2.45 18.35
N GLY A 173 1.57 -1.61 19.39
CA GLY A 173 0.72 -1.82 20.56
C GLY A 173 -0.79 -1.62 20.30
N HIS A 174 -1.17 -0.92 19.23
CA HIS A 174 -2.55 -0.52 18.97
C HIS A 174 -3.22 -1.33 17.84
N SER A 175 -3.35 -2.65 18.03
CA SER A 175 -3.91 -3.56 17.01
C SER A 175 -5.32 -3.18 16.55
N LEU A 176 -6.19 -2.72 17.46
CA LEU A 176 -7.54 -2.28 17.12
C LEU A 176 -7.54 -1.05 16.19
N PHE A 177 -6.60 -0.14 16.38
CA PHE A 177 -6.47 1.02 15.50
C PHE A 177 -6.06 0.59 14.09
N ARG A 178 -5.02 -0.24 14.00
CA ARG A 178 -4.51 -0.73 12.73
C ARG A 178 -5.57 -1.50 11.94
N ASP A 179 -6.24 -2.44 12.60
CA ASP A 179 -7.29 -3.25 11.98
C ASP A 179 -8.47 -2.37 11.51
N LYS A 180 -8.86 -1.38 12.32
CA LYS A 180 -9.97 -0.49 11.97
C LYS A 180 -9.61 0.47 10.84
N LEU A 181 -8.40 1.02 10.84
CA LEU A 181 -7.91 1.84 9.73
C LEU A 181 -7.93 1.04 8.43
N GLN A 182 -7.31 -0.16 8.43
CA GLN A 182 -7.27 -1.03 7.26
C GLN A 182 -8.68 -1.46 6.80
N LEU A 183 -9.57 -1.77 7.75
CA LEU A 183 -10.97 -2.10 7.43
C LEU A 183 -11.69 -0.94 6.74
N LEU A 184 -11.58 0.28 7.29
CA LEU A 184 -12.26 1.45 6.72
C LEU A 184 -11.71 1.78 5.33
N SER A 185 -10.39 1.71 5.13
CA SER A 185 -9.75 1.85 3.83
C SER A 185 -10.21 0.75 2.85
N ALA A 186 -10.34 -0.51 3.30
CA ALA A 186 -10.82 -1.62 2.47
C ALA A 186 -12.32 -1.49 2.09
N VAL A 187 -13.17 -1.03 3.01
CA VAL A 187 -14.59 -0.71 2.72
C VAL A 187 -14.65 0.38 1.65
N ALA A 188 -13.79 1.37 1.73
CA ALA A 188 -13.66 2.42 0.74
C ALA A 188 -13.40 1.84 -0.67
N ARG A 189 -12.43 0.96 -0.81
CA ARG A 189 -12.06 0.31 -2.08
C ARG A 189 -13.23 -0.44 -2.72
N ILE A 190 -13.92 -1.31 -1.96
CA ILE A 190 -14.99 -2.16 -2.52
C ILE A 190 -16.14 -1.35 -3.08
N SER A 191 -16.44 -0.22 -2.47
CA SER A 191 -17.57 0.60 -2.90
C SER A 191 -17.24 1.51 -4.08
N THR A 192 -15.96 1.78 -4.35
CA THR A 192 -15.49 2.52 -5.54
C THR A 192 -15.28 1.59 -6.74
N ALA A 193 -14.83 0.37 -6.47
CA ALA A 193 -14.67 -0.67 -7.46
C ALA A 193 -16.06 -1.25 -7.80
N GLY A 194 -16.61 -0.94 -8.99
CA GLY A 194 -17.80 -1.64 -9.47
C GLY A 194 -17.53 -3.15 -9.62
N PRO A 195 -18.59 -4.00 -9.77
CA PRO A 195 -18.45 -5.46 -9.86
C PRO A 195 -17.54 -5.96 -11.01
N ALA A 196 -17.21 -5.08 -11.96
CA ALA A 196 -16.29 -5.40 -13.07
C ALA A 196 -14.79 -5.21 -12.70
N SER A 197 -14.44 -4.38 -11.71
CA SER A 197 -13.04 -4.11 -11.35
C SER A 197 -12.45 -5.14 -10.37
N SER A 198 -13.27 -6.01 -9.80
CA SER A 198 -12.78 -7.16 -9.01
C SER A 198 -12.01 -8.18 -9.87
N LYS A 199 -12.07 -8.05 -11.21
CA LYS A 199 -11.34 -8.90 -12.18
C LYS A 199 -10.06 -8.28 -12.72
N SER A 200 -9.82 -6.96 -12.52
CA SER A 200 -8.55 -6.35 -12.86
C SER A 200 -7.63 -6.42 -11.64
N GLY A 201 -6.48 -7.07 -11.79
CA GLY A 201 -5.56 -7.48 -10.73
C GLY A 201 -4.91 -6.37 -9.88
N SER A 202 -5.36 -5.11 -9.94
CA SER A 202 -4.85 -4.04 -9.09
C SER A 202 -5.49 -4.09 -7.70
N SER A 203 -4.68 -4.43 -6.68
CA SER A 203 -5.13 -4.48 -5.29
C SER A 203 -5.33 -3.10 -4.65
N HIS A 204 -4.80 -2.04 -5.26
CA HIS A 204 -4.72 -0.69 -4.69
C HIS A 204 -5.64 0.31 -5.41
N TRP A 205 -6.19 1.24 -4.63
CA TRP A 205 -6.99 2.36 -5.13
C TRP A 205 -6.09 3.60 -5.34
N ASN A 206 -6.34 4.36 -6.42
CA ASN A 206 -5.58 5.56 -6.78
C ASN A 206 -6.26 6.81 -6.19
N SER A 207 -5.63 7.47 -5.22
CA SER A 207 -6.14 8.69 -4.58
C SER A 207 -5.91 9.95 -5.42
N LYS A 208 -4.95 9.93 -6.37
CA LYS A 208 -4.67 11.08 -7.26
C LYS A 208 -5.87 11.50 -8.07
N ILE A 209 -6.75 10.57 -8.41
CA ILE A 209 -8.01 10.87 -9.13
C ILE A 209 -8.80 11.98 -8.41
N LEU A 210 -8.81 11.98 -7.07
CA LEU A 210 -9.50 13.01 -6.30
C LEU A 210 -8.75 14.36 -6.32
N VAL A 211 -7.43 14.31 -6.25
CA VAL A 211 -6.59 15.52 -6.33
C VAL A 211 -6.76 16.17 -7.70
N ASP A 212 -6.58 15.38 -8.76
CA ASP A 212 -6.72 15.84 -10.14
C ASP A 212 -8.11 16.45 -10.39
N TRP A 213 -9.16 15.80 -9.84
CA TRP A 213 -10.53 16.31 -9.95
C TRP A 213 -10.76 17.64 -9.20
N ILE A 214 -10.12 17.83 -8.04
CA ILE A 214 -10.22 19.10 -7.29
C ILE A 214 -9.42 20.18 -7.98
N GLU A 215 -8.24 19.88 -8.51
CA GLU A 215 -7.37 20.81 -9.23
C GLU A 215 -7.93 21.20 -10.61
N GLN A 216 -8.64 20.28 -11.26
CA GLN A 216 -9.40 20.58 -12.48
C GLN A 216 -10.57 21.49 -12.14
N SER A 217 -10.25 22.76 -11.85
CA SER A 217 -11.26 23.78 -11.68
C SER A 217 -11.99 23.97 -13.01
N GLY A 218 -13.29 23.67 -13.03
CA GLY A 218 -14.17 24.03 -14.12
C GLY A 218 -14.06 25.52 -14.47
N SER A 219 -14.73 25.98 -15.41
CA SER A 219 -14.81 27.36 -15.96
C SER A 219 -13.94 28.44 -15.26
N LYS A 220 -12.98 29.01 -15.99
CA LYS A 220 -12.22 30.20 -15.57
C LYS A 220 -13.14 31.43 -15.29
N LYS A 221 -14.42 31.36 -15.66
CA LYS A 221 -15.43 32.42 -15.46
C LYS A 221 -16.28 32.11 -14.24
N SER A 222 -16.54 33.11 -13.41
CA SER A 222 -17.45 32.98 -12.27
C SER A 222 -18.85 32.58 -12.74
N LEU A 223 -19.39 31.47 -12.22
CA LEU A 223 -20.77 31.03 -12.49
C LEU A 223 -21.81 31.86 -11.74
N LEU A 224 -21.40 32.72 -10.79
CA LEU A 224 -22.31 33.49 -9.96
C LEU A 224 -23.28 34.40 -10.77
N PRO A 225 -22.84 35.17 -11.78
CA PRO A 225 -23.75 35.99 -12.58
C PRO A 225 -24.80 35.15 -13.31
N THR A 226 -24.39 33.99 -13.84
CA THR A 226 -25.30 33.06 -14.52
C THR A 226 -26.33 32.48 -13.56
N VAL A 227 -25.91 32.04 -12.36
CA VAL A 227 -26.80 31.51 -11.32
C VAL A 227 -27.81 32.59 -10.90
N LEU A 228 -27.36 33.81 -10.64
CA LEU A 228 -28.25 34.94 -10.27
C LEU A 228 -29.25 35.24 -11.35
N PHE A 229 -28.81 35.38 -12.61
CA PHE A 229 -29.68 35.66 -13.75
C PHE A 229 -30.76 34.58 -13.92
N LEU A 230 -30.38 33.32 -13.96
CA LEU A 230 -31.31 32.19 -14.09
C LEU A 230 -32.24 32.05 -12.87
N SER A 231 -31.76 32.38 -11.66
CA SER A 231 -32.58 32.34 -10.45
C SER A 231 -33.65 33.45 -10.47
N ILE A 232 -33.30 34.66 -10.92
CA ILE A 232 -34.26 35.77 -11.09
C ILE A 232 -35.34 35.36 -12.10
N LEU A 233 -34.94 34.80 -13.25
CA LEU A 233 -35.85 34.39 -14.30
C LEU A 233 -36.79 33.25 -13.86
N SER A 234 -36.26 32.26 -13.10
CA SER A 234 -37.05 31.18 -12.51
C SER A 234 -38.03 31.69 -11.45
N THR A 235 -37.59 32.60 -10.57
CA THR A 235 -38.45 33.20 -9.55
C THR A 235 -39.58 33.99 -10.21
N LEU A 236 -39.28 34.79 -11.25
CA LEU A 236 -40.29 35.51 -12.05
C LEU A 236 -41.31 34.55 -12.65
N ASN A 237 -40.83 33.39 -13.19
CA ASN A 237 -41.74 32.37 -13.73
C ASN A 237 -42.68 31.81 -12.66
N ILE A 238 -42.16 31.49 -11.46
CA ILE A 238 -42.98 30.99 -10.35
C ILE A 238 -44.02 32.05 -9.92
N VAL A 239 -43.63 33.32 -9.82
CA VAL A 239 -44.54 34.41 -9.49
C VAL A 239 -45.65 34.54 -10.55
N CYS A 240 -45.32 34.47 -11.84
CA CYS A 240 -46.29 34.46 -12.91
C CYS A 240 -47.28 33.29 -12.84
N ILE A 241 -46.80 32.08 -12.47
CA ILE A 241 -47.67 30.92 -12.27
C ILE A 241 -48.64 31.15 -11.11
N VAL A 242 -48.15 31.66 -9.97
CA VAL A 242 -48.98 31.93 -8.78
C VAL A 242 -50.05 33.02 -9.08
N LEU A 243 -49.63 34.13 -9.69
CA LEU A 243 -50.55 35.24 -10.06
C LEU A 243 -51.60 34.78 -11.07
N TRP A 244 -51.22 33.92 -12.04
CA TRP A 244 -52.18 33.30 -12.95
C TRP A 244 -53.15 32.36 -12.22
N ALA A 245 -52.66 31.55 -11.30
CA ALA A 245 -53.51 30.65 -10.50
C ALA A 245 -54.50 31.40 -9.58
N LEU A 246 -54.21 32.68 -9.27
CA LEU A 246 -55.08 33.58 -8.52
C LEU A 246 -55.98 34.45 -9.44
N ASP A 247 -55.99 34.17 -10.75
CA ASP A 247 -56.72 34.91 -11.80
C ASP A 247 -56.38 36.41 -11.86
N LEU A 248 -55.16 36.82 -11.44
CA LEU A 248 -54.71 38.21 -11.42
C LEU A 248 -54.06 38.66 -12.73
N ILE A 249 -53.51 37.72 -13.52
CA ILE A 249 -52.82 38.00 -14.79
C ILE A 249 -53.17 36.95 -15.85
N PRO A 250 -53.09 37.29 -17.15
CA PRO A 250 -53.24 36.34 -18.25
C PRO A 250 -52.11 35.28 -18.24
N ARG A 251 -52.26 34.23 -19.03
CA ARG A 251 -51.29 33.10 -19.13
C ARG A 251 -49.97 33.48 -19.79
N ILE A 252 -49.16 34.32 -19.16
CA ILE A 252 -47.84 34.77 -19.65
C ILE A 252 -46.70 33.85 -19.17
N TRP A 253 -46.90 33.05 -18.12
CA TRP A 253 -45.88 32.18 -17.55
C TRP A 253 -45.23 31.21 -18.57
N PRO A 254 -45.90 30.66 -19.62
CA PRO A 254 -45.24 29.78 -20.58
C PRO A 254 -44.14 30.49 -21.37
N PHE A 255 -44.29 31.77 -21.68
CA PHE A 255 -43.27 32.55 -22.39
C PHE A 255 -42.04 32.79 -21.49
N VAL A 256 -42.25 33.08 -20.20
CA VAL A 256 -41.16 33.21 -19.23
C VAL A 256 -40.43 31.88 -19.05
N LEU A 257 -41.17 30.76 -19.01
CA LEU A 257 -40.60 29.41 -18.93
C LEU A 257 -39.74 29.10 -20.16
N VAL A 258 -40.21 29.38 -21.37
CA VAL A 258 -39.45 29.16 -22.61
C VAL A 258 -38.17 30.00 -22.61
N LEU A 259 -38.25 31.26 -22.19
CA LEU A 259 -37.08 32.13 -22.06
C LEU A 259 -36.07 31.59 -21.05
N TYR A 260 -36.53 31.12 -19.89
CA TYR A 260 -35.71 30.50 -18.86
C TYR A 260 -35.02 29.22 -19.37
N MET A 261 -35.77 28.32 -20.01
CA MET A 261 -35.24 27.08 -20.55
C MET A 261 -34.24 27.33 -21.69
N GLY A 262 -34.52 28.29 -22.57
CA GLY A 262 -33.61 28.70 -23.65
C GLY A 262 -32.31 29.29 -23.12
N ALA A 263 -32.39 30.19 -22.13
CA ALA A 263 -31.22 30.76 -21.48
C ALA A 263 -30.39 29.69 -20.74
N SER A 264 -31.05 28.77 -20.05
CA SER A 264 -30.42 27.62 -19.36
C SER A 264 -29.70 26.70 -20.34
N TYR A 265 -30.35 26.37 -21.47
CA TYR A 265 -29.77 25.56 -22.53
C TYR A 265 -28.54 26.22 -23.18
N TRP A 266 -28.62 27.51 -23.49
CA TRP A 266 -27.52 28.26 -24.11
C TRP A 266 -26.26 28.28 -23.19
N GLN A 267 -26.47 28.42 -21.89
CA GLN A 267 -25.38 28.48 -20.93
C GLN A 267 -24.91 27.08 -20.44
N HIS A 268 -25.55 25.99 -20.88
CA HIS A 268 -25.25 24.62 -20.45
C HIS A 268 -23.79 24.22 -20.71
N SER A 269 -23.15 24.74 -21.76
CA SER A 269 -21.73 24.49 -22.06
C SER A 269 -20.77 24.89 -20.93
N LEU A 270 -21.18 25.88 -20.09
CA LEU A 270 -20.37 26.33 -18.94
C LEU A 270 -20.25 25.29 -17.83
N ILE A 271 -21.21 24.36 -17.75
CA ILE A 271 -21.26 23.33 -16.71
C ILE A 271 -21.02 21.91 -17.24
N ALA A 272 -20.98 21.73 -18.57
CA ALA A 272 -20.88 20.41 -19.19
C ALA A 272 -19.61 19.64 -18.79
N GLY A 273 -18.47 20.32 -18.60
CA GLY A 273 -17.21 19.70 -18.18
C GLY A 273 -17.21 19.18 -16.74
N ALA A 274 -18.02 19.75 -15.85
CA ALA A 274 -18.08 19.34 -14.45
C ALA A 274 -18.79 17.99 -14.21
N TRP A 275 -19.45 17.43 -15.24
CA TRP A 275 -20.40 16.31 -15.11
C TRP A 275 -19.81 14.92 -15.37
N GLY A 276 -18.87 14.81 -16.30
CA GLY A 276 -18.36 13.50 -16.75
C GLY A 276 -17.65 12.71 -15.64
N GLU A 277 -17.10 13.40 -14.67
CA GLU A 277 -16.22 12.85 -13.64
C GLU A 277 -16.93 12.55 -12.31
N LEU A 278 -18.13 13.11 -12.11
CA LEU A 278 -18.89 12.95 -10.85
C LEU A 278 -19.47 11.56 -10.64
N GLN A 279 -19.71 10.78 -11.71
CA GLN A 279 -20.21 9.42 -11.62
C GLN A 279 -19.12 8.46 -11.10
N GLY A 280 -19.14 8.17 -9.85
CA GLY A 280 -18.16 7.34 -9.12
C GLY A 280 -17.49 8.07 -7.97
N LEU A 281 -17.34 9.39 -8.09
CA LEU A 281 -16.67 10.19 -7.07
C LEU A 281 -17.51 10.30 -5.78
N GLU A 282 -18.85 10.30 -5.85
CA GLU A 282 -19.74 10.31 -4.68
C GLU A 282 -19.40 9.16 -3.72
N LYS A 283 -19.17 7.97 -4.27
CA LYS A 283 -18.80 6.80 -3.48
C LYS A 283 -17.43 6.98 -2.84
N ALA A 284 -16.44 7.47 -3.59
CA ALA A 284 -15.11 7.77 -3.07
C ALA A 284 -15.16 8.78 -1.91
N LEU A 285 -15.89 9.87 -2.07
CA LEU A 285 -16.04 10.91 -1.04
C LEU A 285 -16.67 10.38 0.26
N ARG A 286 -17.68 9.51 0.16
CA ARG A 286 -18.26 8.85 1.35
C ARG A 286 -17.21 8.03 2.12
N HIS A 287 -16.28 7.43 1.42
CA HIS A 287 -15.28 6.58 2.04
C HIS A 287 -14.18 7.39 2.71
N PHE A 288 -13.72 8.47 2.07
CA PHE A 288 -12.84 9.44 2.73
C PHE A 288 -13.47 9.97 4.01
N GLN A 289 -14.78 10.27 3.96
CA GLN A 289 -15.51 10.67 5.16
C GLN A 289 -15.40 9.65 6.30
N LEU A 290 -15.45 8.34 6.00
CA LEU A 290 -15.35 7.29 7.02
C LEU A 290 -13.96 7.20 7.62
N VAL A 291 -12.91 7.21 6.79
CA VAL A 291 -11.51 7.15 7.24
C VAL A 291 -11.15 8.41 8.02
N PHE A 292 -11.40 9.59 7.45
CA PHE A 292 -11.09 10.85 8.09
C PHE A 292 -11.88 11.07 9.38
N GLY A 293 -13.18 10.72 9.38
CA GLY A 293 -14.00 10.78 10.59
C GLY A 293 -13.50 9.87 11.72
N TYR A 294 -12.90 8.74 11.38
CA TYR A 294 -12.25 7.89 12.37
C TYR A 294 -10.97 8.53 12.92
N LEU A 295 -10.14 9.11 12.05
CA LEU A 295 -8.91 9.79 12.46
C LEU A 295 -9.19 11.05 13.30
N GLU A 296 -10.24 11.82 12.97
CA GLU A 296 -10.65 13.02 13.70
C GLU A 296 -11.20 12.72 15.10
N THR A 297 -11.95 11.63 15.26
CA THR A 297 -12.69 11.35 16.49
C THR A 297 -11.87 10.58 17.54
N ARG A 298 -10.66 10.14 17.19
CA ARG A 298 -9.80 9.40 18.09
C ARG A 298 -9.06 10.34 19.05
N SER A 299 -8.96 9.95 20.31
CA SER A 299 -8.07 10.58 21.27
C SER A 299 -6.64 10.05 21.11
N TYR A 300 -5.68 10.95 20.92
CA TYR A 300 -4.25 10.64 20.75
C TYR A 300 -3.41 10.93 22.02
N GLN A 301 -4.04 11.20 23.17
CA GLN A 301 -3.34 11.57 24.41
C GLN A 301 -2.26 10.57 24.87
N ARG A 302 -2.45 9.28 24.55
CA ARG A 302 -1.49 8.21 24.90
C ARG A 302 -0.57 7.83 23.76
N THR A 303 -0.60 8.55 22.66
CA THR A 303 0.11 8.24 21.41
C THR A 303 0.63 9.55 20.81
N PRO A 304 1.66 10.19 21.43
CA PRO A 304 2.12 11.51 21.04
C PRO A 304 2.72 11.55 19.63
N ALA A 305 3.47 10.52 19.22
CA ALA A 305 4.03 10.46 17.88
C ALA A 305 2.93 10.32 16.81
N LEU A 306 1.91 9.51 17.07
CA LEU A 306 0.76 9.38 16.18
C LEU A 306 -0.09 10.66 16.14
N ALA A 307 -0.14 11.43 17.25
CA ALA A 307 -0.83 12.72 17.31
C ALA A 307 -0.23 13.73 16.32
N GLU A 308 1.09 13.73 16.16
CA GLU A 308 1.78 14.63 15.24
C GLU A 308 1.38 14.38 13.78
N ILE A 309 1.39 13.14 13.33
CA ILE A 309 0.96 12.78 11.97
C ILE A 309 -0.54 13.05 11.76
N CYS A 310 -1.36 12.81 12.80
CA CYS A 310 -2.80 13.04 12.73
C CYS A 310 -3.21 14.49 12.99
N ALA A 311 -2.28 15.40 13.28
CA ALA A 311 -2.57 16.82 13.51
C ALA A 311 -3.41 17.47 12.40
N PRO A 312 -3.18 17.20 11.08
CA PRO A 312 -4.00 17.77 10.02
C PRO A 312 -5.49 17.42 10.11
N PHE A 313 -5.85 16.32 10.79
CA PHE A 313 -7.25 15.91 10.98
C PHE A 313 -7.91 16.55 12.22
N ALA A 314 -7.10 17.09 13.14
CA ALA A 314 -7.54 17.66 14.40
C ALA A 314 -7.60 19.20 14.39
N GLU A 315 -7.19 19.87 13.31
CA GLU A 315 -7.17 21.34 13.20
C GLU A 315 -8.58 21.91 13.41
N GLU A 316 -8.70 22.88 14.34
CA GLU A 316 -9.96 23.57 14.61
C GLU A 316 -10.37 24.44 13.42
N GLY A 317 -11.63 24.29 12.98
CA GLY A 317 -12.26 25.10 11.93
C GLY A 317 -12.61 24.38 10.63
N LYS A 318 -11.82 23.41 10.17
CA LYS A 318 -12.12 22.64 8.93
C LYS A 318 -11.88 21.15 9.13
N ARG A 319 -12.90 20.44 9.64
CA ARG A 319 -12.84 18.98 9.81
C ARG A 319 -12.98 18.28 8.45
N PRO A 320 -11.98 17.48 8.04
CA PRO A 320 -11.98 16.78 6.74
C PRO A 320 -13.25 15.96 6.48
N SER A 321 -13.77 15.25 7.49
CA SER A 321 -14.99 14.43 7.34
C SER A 321 -16.24 15.26 7.05
N ILE A 322 -16.32 16.49 7.56
CA ILE A 322 -17.44 17.40 7.31
C ILE A 322 -17.35 17.92 5.88
N GLU A 323 -16.16 18.31 5.42
CA GLU A 323 -15.96 18.82 4.06
C GLU A 323 -16.22 17.72 3.02
N MET A 324 -15.72 16.50 3.24
CA MET A 324 -16.04 15.35 2.39
C MET A 324 -17.55 15.04 2.36
N ARG A 325 -18.26 15.21 3.48
CA ARG A 325 -19.72 15.04 3.55
C ARG A 325 -20.45 16.12 2.75
N LYS A 326 -20.00 17.38 2.82
CA LYS A 326 -20.57 18.48 2.02
C LYS A 326 -20.41 18.19 0.53
N LEU A 327 -19.19 17.82 0.10
CA LEU A 327 -18.93 17.43 -1.29
C LEU A 327 -19.80 16.25 -1.73
N GLY A 328 -19.89 15.19 -0.91
CA GLY A 328 -20.71 14.03 -1.22
C GLY A 328 -22.19 14.36 -1.35
N ARG A 329 -22.73 15.28 -0.53
CA ARG A 329 -24.12 15.76 -0.65
C ARG A 329 -24.36 16.57 -1.92
N LEU A 330 -23.40 17.43 -2.30
CA LEU A 330 -23.47 18.19 -3.54
C LEU A 330 -23.39 17.28 -4.77
N ALA A 331 -22.47 16.30 -4.74
CA ALA A 331 -22.38 15.29 -5.79
C ALA A 331 -23.68 14.48 -5.93
N ALA A 332 -24.31 14.10 -4.82
CA ALA A 332 -25.60 13.40 -4.82
C ALA A 332 -26.74 14.29 -5.35
N ALA A 333 -26.78 15.59 -4.99
CA ALA A 333 -27.76 16.53 -5.50
C ALA A 333 -27.64 16.72 -7.03
N LEU A 334 -26.41 16.73 -7.52
CA LEU A 334 -26.15 16.75 -8.97
C LEU A 334 -26.55 15.43 -9.64
N GLY A 335 -26.43 14.30 -8.95
CA GLY A 335 -26.84 12.97 -9.42
C GLY A 335 -28.34 12.81 -9.70
N VAL A 336 -29.21 13.72 -9.21
CA VAL A 336 -30.66 13.73 -9.50
C VAL A 336 -30.94 13.79 -11.01
N ARG A 337 -30.04 14.38 -11.78
CA ARG A 337 -30.12 14.46 -13.24
C ARG A 337 -30.12 13.10 -13.96
N THR A 338 -29.59 12.04 -13.33
CA THR A 338 -29.61 10.70 -13.93
C THR A 338 -31.03 10.13 -14.07
N ASN A 339 -32.01 10.70 -13.35
CA ASN A 339 -33.42 10.39 -13.50
C ASN A 339 -34.11 11.49 -14.31
N PRO A 340 -34.57 11.22 -15.57
CA PRO A 340 -35.14 12.24 -16.45
C PRO A 340 -36.35 12.97 -15.87
N LEU A 341 -37.24 12.24 -15.15
CA LEU A 341 -38.45 12.83 -14.55
C LEU A 341 -38.11 13.76 -13.39
N LEU A 342 -37.23 13.33 -12.49
CA LEU A 342 -36.78 14.17 -11.37
C LEU A 342 -36.01 15.40 -11.89
N SER A 343 -35.15 15.20 -12.89
CA SER A 343 -34.41 16.28 -13.54
C SER A 343 -35.36 17.36 -14.09
N LEU A 344 -36.41 16.95 -14.82
CA LEU A 344 -37.40 17.90 -15.36
C LEU A 344 -38.06 18.72 -14.26
N ILE A 345 -38.53 18.04 -13.17
CA ILE A 345 -39.21 18.70 -12.04
C ILE A 345 -38.30 19.74 -11.38
N VAL A 346 -37.04 19.38 -11.10
CA VAL A 346 -36.09 20.27 -10.40
C VAL A 346 -35.72 21.47 -11.27
N HIS A 347 -35.59 21.27 -12.60
CA HIS A 347 -35.29 22.35 -13.54
C HIS A 347 -36.48 23.32 -13.76
N LEU A 348 -37.71 22.83 -13.59
CA LEU A 348 -38.90 23.69 -13.60
C LEU A 348 -38.97 24.63 -12.38
N ILE A 349 -38.41 24.18 -11.23
CA ILE A 349 -38.40 24.95 -9.98
C ILE A 349 -37.24 25.97 -9.97
N GLY A 350 -36.08 25.65 -10.57
CA GLY A 350 -34.94 26.56 -10.55
C GLY A 350 -33.71 26.08 -11.32
N PRO A 351 -32.66 26.88 -11.38
CA PRO A 351 -31.40 26.53 -12.06
C PRO A 351 -30.56 25.56 -11.21
N TRP A 352 -31.10 24.37 -10.91
CA TRP A 352 -30.56 23.38 -10.01
C TRP A 352 -29.10 23.04 -10.32
N ASP A 353 -28.83 22.69 -11.57
CA ASP A 353 -27.49 22.28 -12.02
C ASP A 353 -26.46 23.40 -11.85
N PHE A 354 -26.82 24.64 -12.23
CA PHE A 354 -25.92 25.78 -12.11
C PHE A 354 -25.63 26.15 -10.65
N PHE A 355 -26.67 26.11 -9.80
CA PHE A 355 -26.52 26.40 -8.38
C PHE A 355 -25.60 25.38 -7.67
N PHE A 356 -25.86 24.10 -7.88
CA PHE A 356 -25.05 23.05 -7.22
C PHE A 356 -23.64 22.98 -7.80
N THR A 357 -23.45 23.20 -9.11
CA THR A 357 -22.10 23.32 -9.71
C THR A 357 -21.34 24.51 -9.14
N TYR A 358 -21.99 25.67 -9.01
CA TYR A 358 -21.37 26.83 -8.38
C TYR A 358 -20.93 26.53 -6.93
N ARG A 359 -21.81 25.93 -6.13
CA ARG A 359 -21.49 25.55 -4.75
C ARG A 359 -20.36 24.52 -4.67
N LEU A 360 -20.34 23.57 -5.60
CA LEU A 360 -19.28 22.57 -5.71
C LEU A 360 -17.93 23.23 -5.98
N GLU A 361 -17.88 24.16 -6.96
CA GLU A 361 -16.66 24.91 -7.29
C GLU A 361 -16.15 25.75 -6.12
N GLN A 362 -17.04 26.31 -5.30
CA GLN A 362 -16.65 27.07 -4.10
C GLN A 362 -15.96 26.14 -3.09
N ILE A 363 -16.57 25.00 -2.78
CA ILE A 363 -15.99 24.05 -1.80
C ILE A 363 -14.69 23.44 -2.35
N LYS A 364 -14.61 23.12 -3.67
CA LYS A 364 -13.35 22.66 -4.29
C LYS A 364 -12.21 23.65 -4.04
N LYS A 365 -12.43 24.94 -4.26
CA LYS A 365 -11.43 25.99 -3.99
C LYS A 365 -11.04 26.08 -2.53
N GLU A 366 -12.00 25.90 -1.61
CA GLU A 366 -11.74 25.96 -0.17
C GLU A 366 -10.88 24.82 0.35
N ILE A 367 -11.00 23.62 -0.25
CA ILE A 367 -10.28 22.42 0.22
C ILE A 367 -9.06 22.07 -0.63
N ALA A 368 -8.88 22.73 -1.80
CA ALA A 368 -7.79 22.41 -2.74
C ALA A 368 -6.39 22.43 -2.05
N HIS A 369 -6.16 23.35 -1.13
CA HIS A 369 -4.90 23.46 -0.40
C HIS A 369 -4.82 22.53 0.85
N LEU A 370 -5.95 22.02 1.35
CA LEU A 370 -6.02 21.17 2.53
C LEU A 370 -5.97 19.69 2.18
N LEU A 371 -6.61 19.31 1.07
CA LEU A 371 -6.73 17.91 0.67
C LEU A 371 -5.38 17.21 0.49
N PRO A 372 -4.36 17.79 -0.17
CA PRO A 372 -3.05 17.14 -0.29
C PRO A 372 -2.43 16.80 1.07
N ARG A 373 -2.54 17.69 2.07
CA ARG A 373 -2.04 17.47 3.44
C ARG A 373 -2.76 16.31 4.14
N TRP A 374 -4.09 16.21 3.99
CA TRP A 374 -4.88 15.11 4.57
C TRP A 374 -4.55 13.77 3.92
N LEU A 375 -4.41 13.76 2.60
CA LEU A 375 -4.04 12.56 1.86
C LEU A 375 -2.62 12.12 2.20
N ASP A 376 -1.68 13.05 2.28
CA ASP A 376 -0.29 12.79 2.62
C ASP A 376 -0.16 12.11 3.99
N ALA A 377 -0.82 12.67 5.02
CA ALA A 377 -0.87 12.09 6.35
C ALA A 377 -1.53 10.68 6.35
N TRP A 378 -2.58 10.48 5.54
CA TRP A 378 -3.21 9.16 5.43
C TRP A 378 -2.30 8.13 4.74
N HIS A 379 -1.64 8.50 3.64
CA HIS A 379 -0.69 7.62 2.95
C HIS A 379 0.49 7.23 3.85
N GLU A 380 0.97 8.17 4.64
CA GLU A 380 2.01 7.92 5.64
C GLU A 380 1.53 6.95 6.72
N LEU A 381 0.31 7.14 7.24
CA LEU A 381 -0.31 6.21 8.18
C LEU A 381 -0.49 4.80 7.60
N GLU A 382 -0.81 4.65 6.32
CA GLU A 382 -0.92 3.33 5.68
C GLU A 382 0.44 2.64 5.55
N ALA A 383 1.49 3.37 5.17
CA ALA A 383 2.85 2.84 5.13
C ALA A 383 3.36 2.44 6.52
N LEU A 384 3.17 3.29 7.53
CA LEU A 384 3.49 2.99 8.94
C LEU A 384 2.67 1.82 9.48
N ASN A 385 1.40 1.72 9.11
CA ASN A 385 0.54 0.59 9.49
C ASN A 385 1.07 -0.73 8.92
N SER A 386 1.64 -0.71 7.71
CA SER A 386 2.27 -1.88 7.09
C SER A 386 3.49 -2.34 7.90
N LEU A 387 4.40 -1.41 8.27
CA LEU A 387 5.55 -1.71 9.13
C LEU A 387 5.13 -2.16 10.52
N ALA A 388 4.13 -1.52 11.13
CA ALA A 388 3.62 -1.88 12.45
C ALA A 388 2.91 -3.23 12.46
N ASN A 389 2.23 -3.59 11.37
CA ASN A 389 1.64 -4.90 11.20
C ASN A 389 2.73 -5.98 11.09
N PHE A 390 3.79 -5.73 10.32
CA PHE A 390 4.96 -6.62 10.24
C PHE A 390 5.61 -6.80 11.61
N ALA A 391 5.82 -5.72 12.37
CA ALA A 391 6.33 -5.76 13.73
C ALA A 391 5.42 -6.53 14.70
N PHE A 392 4.10 -6.47 14.52
CA PHE A 392 3.12 -7.19 15.31
C PHE A 392 3.10 -8.70 15.00
N LEU A 393 3.25 -9.06 13.74
CA LEU A 393 3.24 -10.45 13.28
C LEU A 393 4.54 -11.19 13.65
N ASN A 394 5.65 -10.47 13.80
CA ASN A 394 6.98 -10.98 14.13
C ASN A 394 7.44 -10.43 15.49
N PRO A 395 6.93 -10.94 16.63
CA PRO A 395 7.22 -10.40 17.96
C PRO A 395 8.69 -10.50 18.35
N ASP A 396 9.39 -11.50 17.84
CA ASP A 396 10.80 -11.81 18.15
C ASP A 396 11.81 -10.95 17.36
N TYR A 397 11.32 -10.16 16.39
CA TYR A 397 12.17 -9.25 15.63
C TYR A 397 12.45 -7.98 16.44
N VAL A 398 13.69 -7.47 16.34
CA VAL A 398 14.17 -6.32 17.10
C VAL A 398 14.26 -5.07 16.23
N PHE A 399 14.07 -3.91 16.85
CA PHE A 399 14.37 -2.63 16.18
C PHE A 399 15.88 -2.40 16.23
N PRO A 400 16.52 -2.12 15.08
CA PRO A 400 17.95 -1.89 15.00
C PRO A 400 18.36 -0.62 15.73
N GLU A 401 19.56 -0.64 16.33
CA GLU A 401 20.23 0.51 16.90
C GLU A 401 21.07 1.20 15.83
N LEU A 402 20.88 2.50 15.64
CA LEU A 402 21.70 3.30 14.72
C LEU A 402 22.92 3.83 15.45
N ILE A 403 24.10 3.69 14.84
CA ILE A 403 25.38 4.17 15.38
C ILE A 403 25.89 5.27 14.45
N ALA A 404 26.30 6.40 15.02
CA ALA A 404 26.82 7.55 14.28
C ALA A 404 28.36 7.67 14.33
N GLU A 405 29.00 7.10 15.36
CA GLU A 405 30.40 7.40 15.67
C GLU A 405 31.42 6.54 14.90
N THR A 406 31.03 5.35 14.48
CA THR A 406 31.92 4.39 13.81
C THR A 406 31.19 3.65 12.71
N ASP A 407 31.87 3.39 11.61
CA ASP A 407 31.33 2.52 10.55
C ASP A 407 31.27 1.08 11.02
N ARG A 408 30.05 0.61 11.33
CA ARG A 408 29.83 -0.72 11.88
C ARG A 408 28.51 -1.33 11.43
N PHE A 409 28.54 -2.62 11.18
CA PHE A 409 27.36 -3.49 11.08
C PHE A 409 27.60 -4.71 11.98
N ALA A 410 26.76 -4.93 12.98
CA ALA A 410 26.90 -6.09 13.87
C ALA A 410 25.52 -6.67 14.18
N ALA A 411 25.34 -7.96 13.90
CA ALA A 411 24.08 -8.67 14.11
C ALA A 411 24.30 -10.00 14.82
N ARG A 412 23.36 -10.38 15.70
CA ARG A 412 23.26 -11.70 16.31
C ARG A 412 21.99 -12.38 15.85
N ASP A 413 22.09 -13.69 15.57
CA ASP A 413 20.99 -14.50 15.04
C ASP A 413 20.29 -13.86 13.84
N LEU A 414 21.07 -13.31 12.92
CA LEU A 414 20.55 -12.65 11.73
C LEU A 414 19.93 -13.67 10.77
N GLY A 415 18.63 -13.55 10.49
CA GLY A 415 17.89 -14.45 9.62
C GLY A 415 17.25 -13.75 8.43
N HIS A 416 16.91 -14.50 7.39
CA HIS A 416 16.26 -13.96 6.20
C HIS A 416 14.73 -13.90 6.39
N PRO A 417 14.08 -12.71 6.31
CA PRO A 417 12.65 -12.57 6.60
C PRO A 417 11.74 -13.24 5.57
N LEU A 418 12.22 -13.54 4.36
CA LEU A 418 11.47 -14.22 3.31
C LEU A 418 11.66 -15.76 3.33
N LEU A 419 12.36 -16.31 4.29
CA LEU A 419 12.49 -17.77 4.50
C LEU A 419 11.55 -18.23 5.62
N LYS A 420 10.96 -19.41 5.42
CA LYS A 420 10.09 -20.02 6.43
C LYS A 420 10.86 -20.28 7.73
N PRO A 421 10.25 -20.09 8.90
CA PRO A 421 10.92 -20.28 10.20
C PRO A 421 11.60 -21.65 10.34
N ASP A 422 10.95 -22.73 9.86
CA ASP A 422 11.43 -24.10 9.99
C ASP A 422 12.65 -24.43 9.11
N SER A 423 12.91 -23.65 8.07
CA SER A 423 14.02 -23.85 7.13
C SER A 423 15.12 -22.79 7.24
N LYS A 424 14.92 -21.82 8.12
CA LYS A 424 15.81 -20.68 8.28
C LYS A 424 16.91 -20.97 9.29
N VAL A 425 18.18 -20.80 8.90
CA VAL A 425 19.32 -20.81 9.81
C VAL A 425 19.80 -19.37 9.99
N CYS A 426 19.87 -18.94 11.25
CA CYS A 426 20.36 -17.59 11.59
C CYS A 426 21.87 -17.66 11.88
N ASN A 427 22.57 -16.55 11.59
CA ASN A 427 24.01 -16.43 11.78
C ASN A 427 24.37 -15.12 12.48
N ASP A 428 25.42 -15.15 13.27
CA ASP A 428 26.08 -13.96 13.80
C ASP A 428 27.02 -13.42 12.73
N PHE A 429 27.03 -12.11 12.56
CA PHE A 429 27.90 -11.47 11.59
C PHE A 429 28.23 -10.03 11.99
N ALA A 430 29.50 -9.62 11.80
CA ALA A 430 29.93 -8.26 12.06
C ALA A 430 30.93 -7.77 11.00
N LEU A 431 30.81 -6.49 10.67
CA LEU A 431 31.78 -5.66 9.97
C LEU A 431 32.08 -4.45 10.86
N ASP A 432 33.36 -4.09 10.96
CA ASP A 432 33.85 -2.93 11.74
C ASP A 432 35.10 -2.33 11.10
N GLY A 433 35.73 -1.38 11.77
CA GLY A 433 36.93 -0.73 11.27
C GLY A 433 38.11 -1.67 11.02
N GLU A 434 38.23 -2.76 11.75
CA GLU A 434 39.30 -3.78 11.63
C GLU A 434 38.96 -4.84 10.59
N HIS A 435 37.66 -5.14 10.40
CA HIS A 435 37.13 -6.15 9.49
C HIS A 435 36.18 -5.52 8.46
N ARG A 436 36.76 -4.79 7.52
CA ARG A 436 35.98 -3.97 6.56
C ARG A 436 35.47 -4.77 5.38
N ILE A 437 36.26 -5.72 4.88
CA ILE A 437 35.94 -6.53 3.71
C ILE A 437 36.00 -8.02 4.10
N VAL A 438 34.91 -8.72 3.86
CA VAL A 438 34.82 -10.17 4.10
C VAL A 438 34.83 -10.91 2.77
N ILE A 439 35.77 -11.82 2.59
CA ILE A 439 35.77 -12.80 1.52
C ILE A 439 35.07 -14.05 2.02
N LEU A 440 33.92 -14.34 1.42
CA LEU A 440 33.04 -15.44 1.82
C LEU A 440 33.20 -16.61 0.84
N THR A 441 33.73 -17.72 1.32
CA THR A 441 33.96 -18.94 0.53
C THR A 441 32.99 -20.05 0.89
N GLY A 442 32.93 -21.07 0.04
CA GLY A 442 32.08 -22.27 0.21
C GLY A 442 31.55 -22.76 -1.13
N SER A 443 30.99 -23.94 -1.16
CA SER A 443 30.40 -24.51 -2.38
C SER A 443 29.15 -23.79 -2.82
N ASN A 444 28.70 -24.06 -4.04
CA ASN A 444 27.38 -23.62 -4.50
C ASN A 444 26.31 -24.30 -3.62
N MET A 445 25.24 -23.59 -3.29
CA MET A 445 24.17 -23.98 -2.37
C MET A 445 24.51 -23.93 -0.87
N ALA A 446 25.76 -23.63 -0.48
CA ALA A 446 26.15 -23.58 0.94
C ALA A 446 25.57 -22.40 1.73
N GLY A 447 24.90 -21.42 1.05
CA GLY A 447 24.23 -20.29 1.70
C GLY A 447 24.87 -18.92 1.49
N LYS A 448 25.95 -18.80 0.70
CA LYS A 448 26.67 -17.52 0.43
C LYS A 448 25.73 -16.40 -0.04
N SER A 449 25.04 -16.60 -1.16
CA SER A 449 24.11 -15.62 -1.73
C SER A 449 22.94 -15.31 -0.80
N THR A 450 22.52 -16.30 0.01
CA THR A 450 21.47 -16.12 1.01
C THR A 450 21.92 -15.19 2.12
N LEU A 451 23.16 -15.32 2.61
CA LEU A 451 23.71 -14.42 3.63
C LEU A 451 23.82 -12.98 3.12
N LEU A 452 24.34 -12.78 1.91
CA LEU A 452 24.40 -11.46 1.29
C LEU A 452 23.00 -10.80 1.25
N ARG A 453 21.99 -11.53 0.75
CA ARG A 453 20.61 -11.05 0.73
C ARG A 453 20.05 -10.82 2.13
N THR A 454 20.39 -11.67 3.10
CA THR A 454 19.95 -11.54 4.49
C THR A 454 20.41 -10.20 5.07
N ILE A 455 21.67 -9.85 4.88
CA ILE A 455 22.22 -8.55 5.33
C ILE A 455 21.51 -7.40 4.63
N GLY A 456 21.43 -7.43 3.29
CA GLY A 456 20.83 -6.35 2.51
C GLY A 456 19.35 -6.11 2.81
N VAL A 457 18.55 -7.19 2.93
CA VAL A 457 17.11 -7.10 3.25
C VAL A 457 16.88 -6.56 4.67
N ASN A 458 17.69 -6.98 5.65
CA ASN A 458 17.57 -6.44 7.01
C ASN A 458 18.03 -4.98 7.10
N LEU A 459 19.02 -4.54 6.31
CA LEU A 459 19.37 -3.12 6.20
C LEU A 459 18.23 -2.31 5.56
N SER A 460 17.61 -2.82 4.51
CA SER A 460 16.43 -2.18 3.90
C SER A 460 15.29 -2.02 4.92
N LEU A 461 15.01 -3.04 5.74
CA LEU A 461 14.04 -2.96 6.85
C LEU A 461 14.47 -1.94 7.89
N ALA A 462 15.73 -1.94 8.31
CA ALA A 462 16.30 -1.01 9.29
C ALA A 462 16.09 0.45 8.84
N TYR A 463 16.43 0.75 7.59
CA TYR A 463 16.34 2.10 7.02
C TYR A 463 14.91 2.54 6.72
N ALA A 464 13.99 1.60 6.53
CA ALA A 464 12.56 1.90 6.48
C ALA A 464 11.95 2.22 7.88
N GLY A 465 12.66 1.94 8.98
CA GLY A 465 12.17 2.07 10.35
C GLY A 465 11.42 0.84 10.87
N ALA A 466 11.59 -0.31 10.22
CA ALA A 466 10.98 -1.58 10.60
C ALA A 466 11.86 -2.37 11.60
N PRO A 467 11.30 -3.35 12.33
CA PRO A 467 12.10 -4.34 13.01
C PRO A 467 12.76 -5.29 12.02
N VAL A 468 13.91 -5.82 12.40
CA VAL A 468 14.76 -6.73 11.63
C VAL A 468 14.73 -8.15 12.20
N ASN A 469 14.97 -9.13 11.35
CA ASN A 469 15.04 -10.54 11.77
C ASN A 469 16.39 -10.85 12.40
N ALA A 470 16.56 -10.43 13.63
CA ALA A 470 17.75 -10.68 14.46
C ALA A 470 17.36 -10.62 15.94
N THR A 471 18.21 -11.14 16.83
CA THR A 471 18.08 -10.94 18.29
C THR A 471 18.76 -9.64 18.72
N HIS A 472 19.72 -9.16 17.95
CA HIS A 472 20.37 -7.86 18.13
C HIS A 472 20.92 -7.38 16.77
N LEU A 473 20.76 -6.10 16.47
CA LEU A 473 21.36 -5.45 15.29
C LEU A 473 21.75 -4.02 15.60
N GLN A 474 23.03 -3.71 15.39
CA GLN A 474 23.59 -2.38 15.38
C GLN A 474 24.13 -2.06 14.01
N THR A 475 23.84 -0.89 13.47
CA THR A 475 24.31 -0.48 12.15
C THR A 475 24.54 1.01 12.05
N SER A 476 25.59 1.39 11.36
CA SER A 476 25.75 2.75 10.84
C SER A 476 24.90 2.94 9.60
N LEU A 477 24.83 4.17 9.13
CA LEU A 477 24.14 4.49 7.87
C LEU A 477 25.08 4.25 6.68
N PHE A 478 24.66 3.39 5.77
CA PHE A 478 25.41 3.05 4.58
C PHE A 478 24.60 3.32 3.31
N ARG A 479 25.29 3.66 2.22
CA ARG A 479 24.74 3.52 0.88
C ARG A 479 24.89 2.07 0.45
N LEU A 480 23.77 1.37 0.36
CA LEU A 480 23.77 -0.06 0.00
C LEU A 480 23.90 -0.26 -1.50
N PHE A 481 24.86 -1.07 -1.91
CA PHE A 481 25.07 -1.53 -3.28
C PHE A 481 25.16 -3.04 -3.33
N THR A 482 24.51 -3.65 -4.32
CA THR A 482 24.59 -5.10 -4.52
C THR A 482 24.96 -5.45 -5.96
N CYS A 483 25.63 -6.57 -6.12
CA CYS A 483 25.88 -7.22 -7.40
C CYS A 483 25.71 -8.73 -7.20
N ILE A 484 24.44 -9.19 -7.18
CA ILE A 484 24.08 -10.58 -6.86
C ILE A 484 23.42 -11.26 -8.05
N LYS A 485 22.38 -10.60 -8.62
CA LYS A 485 21.67 -11.06 -9.80
C LYS A 485 21.99 -10.13 -10.97
N VAL A 486 22.85 -10.54 -11.86
CA VAL A 486 23.01 -9.84 -13.14
C VAL A 486 22.15 -10.59 -14.16
N SER A 487 21.25 -9.92 -14.82
CA SER A 487 20.41 -10.49 -15.88
C SER A 487 20.87 -9.98 -17.24
N ASP A 488 20.89 -10.88 -18.21
CA ASP A 488 21.07 -10.49 -19.60
C ASP A 488 19.90 -9.63 -20.06
N SER A 489 20.19 -8.52 -20.74
CA SER A 489 19.18 -7.77 -21.48
C SER A 489 19.37 -8.04 -22.96
N VAL A 490 18.68 -9.03 -23.46
CA VAL A 490 18.67 -9.36 -24.90
C VAL A 490 18.13 -8.19 -25.72
N GLN A 491 17.24 -7.38 -25.12
CA GLN A 491 16.64 -6.21 -25.77
C GLN A 491 17.65 -5.05 -25.96
N ASP A 492 18.62 -4.91 -25.05
CA ASP A 492 19.63 -3.85 -25.11
C ASP A 492 20.92 -4.31 -25.79
N GLY A 493 21.03 -5.57 -26.24
CA GLY A 493 22.22 -6.14 -26.88
C GLY A 493 23.45 -6.19 -25.98
N LEU A 494 23.25 -6.11 -24.65
CA LEU A 494 24.34 -6.13 -23.67
C LEU A 494 24.59 -7.58 -23.24
N SER A 495 25.87 -8.02 -23.39
CA SER A 495 26.27 -9.29 -22.81
C SER A 495 26.24 -9.23 -21.29
N TYR A 496 25.95 -10.37 -20.65
CA TYR A 496 26.00 -10.56 -19.20
C TYR A 496 27.24 -9.93 -18.55
N PHE A 497 28.42 -10.20 -19.13
CA PHE A 497 29.68 -9.67 -18.64
C PHE A 497 29.75 -8.14 -18.66
N TYR A 498 29.28 -7.52 -19.74
CA TYR A 498 29.31 -6.05 -19.84
C TYR A 498 28.36 -5.36 -18.86
N ALA A 499 27.18 -5.94 -18.63
CA ALA A 499 26.24 -5.46 -17.61
C ALA A 499 26.84 -5.56 -16.19
N GLU A 500 27.53 -6.68 -15.89
CA GLU A 500 28.24 -6.87 -14.63
C GLU A 500 29.35 -5.83 -14.45
N VAL A 501 30.20 -5.62 -15.48
CA VAL A 501 31.27 -4.63 -15.45
C VAL A 501 30.72 -3.22 -15.20
N LYS A 502 29.64 -2.82 -15.88
CA LYS A 502 29.01 -1.52 -15.63
C LYS A 502 28.53 -1.36 -14.19
N ARG A 503 27.94 -2.40 -13.63
CA ARG A 503 27.43 -2.37 -12.25
C ARG A 503 28.57 -2.28 -11.23
N LEU A 504 29.64 -3.03 -11.42
CA LEU A 504 30.85 -2.94 -10.62
C LEU A 504 31.56 -1.58 -10.78
N GLN A 505 31.58 -1.00 -12.00
CA GLN A 505 32.07 0.35 -12.24
C GLN A 505 31.26 1.40 -11.47
N ALA A 506 29.92 1.31 -11.48
CA ALA A 506 29.04 2.21 -10.74
C ALA A 506 29.28 2.12 -9.23
N LEU A 507 29.49 0.91 -8.70
CA LEU A 507 29.86 0.70 -7.30
C LEU A 507 31.19 1.37 -6.97
N LEU A 508 32.24 1.14 -7.78
CA LEU A 508 33.56 1.74 -7.55
C LEU A 508 33.50 3.28 -7.67
N ALA A 509 32.70 3.82 -8.57
CA ALA A 509 32.47 5.25 -8.67
C ALA A 509 31.78 5.80 -7.41
N ALA A 510 30.83 5.06 -6.86
CA ALA A 510 30.14 5.44 -5.62
C ALA A 510 31.08 5.48 -4.41
N THR A 511 32.09 4.61 -4.32
CA THR A 511 33.08 4.66 -3.23
C THR A 511 34.01 5.88 -3.31
N LYS A 512 34.21 6.42 -4.51
CA LYS A 512 35.07 7.59 -4.75
C LYS A 512 34.34 8.94 -4.61
N THR A 513 33.02 8.91 -4.49
CA THR A 513 32.26 10.16 -4.25
C THR A 513 32.50 10.65 -2.83
N ASN A 514 32.71 11.96 -2.68
CA ASN A 514 32.85 12.61 -1.36
C ASN A 514 31.49 12.72 -0.65
N ASP A 515 30.82 11.58 -0.48
CA ASP A 515 29.55 11.48 0.25
C ASP A 515 29.82 11.21 1.74
N ARG A 516 28.99 11.75 2.61
CA ARG A 516 29.14 11.56 4.07
C ARG A 516 28.87 10.11 4.49
N LEU A 517 28.11 9.36 3.68
CA LEU A 517 27.76 7.99 4.00
C LEU A 517 28.69 7.02 3.29
N PRO A 518 29.35 6.11 4.01
CA PRO A 518 30.17 5.06 3.41
C PRO A 518 29.31 4.10 2.59
N VAL A 519 29.96 3.36 1.70
CA VAL A 519 29.29 2.35 0.87
C VAL A 519 29.37 0.99 1.56
N LEU A 520 28.23 0.31 1.70
CA LEU A 520 28.19 -1.11 2.04
C LEU A 520 27.87 -1.90 0.76
N PHE A 521 28.81 -2.76 0.36
CA PHE A 521 28.66 -3.56 -0.84
C PHE A 521 28.44 -5.04 -0.55
N LEU A 522 27.60 -5.69 -1.37
CA LEU A 522 27.29 -7.12 -1.30
C LEU A 522 27.44 -7.71 -2.70
N ILE A 523 28.49 -8.46 -2.94
CA ILE A 523 28.86 -8.98 -4.27
C ILE A 523 28.84 -10.50 -4.23
N ASP A 524 28.15 -11.12 -5.18
CA ASP A 524 28.13 -12.58 -5.36
C ASP A 524 28.84 -12.95 -6.64
N GLU A 525 30.10 -13.34 -6.50
CA GLU A 525 31.06 -13.65 -7.55
C GLU A 525 31.39 -12.46 -8.47
N ILE A 526 32.66 -12.11 -8.59
CA ILE A 526 33.15 -11.03 -9.42
C ILE A 526 33.58 -11.59 -10.78
N PHE A 527 33.15 -10.97 -11.88
CA PHE A 527 33.54 -11.27 -13.25
C PHE A 527 33.24 -12.72 -13.70
N ARG A 528 31.99 -13.18 -13.48
CA ARG A 528 31.53 -14.52 -13.88
C ARG A 528 31.66 -14.79 -15.38
N GLY A 529 31.56 -13.77 -16.20
CA GLY A 529 31.49 -13.89 -17.67
C GLY A 529 32.84 -13.99 -18.40
N THR A 530 33.99 -14.14 -17.69
CA THR A 530 35.32 -14.25 -18.31
C THR A 530 36.08 -15.52 -17.89
N ASN A 531 37.23 -15.78 -18.48
CA ASN A 531 38.07 -16.91 -18.16
C ASN A 531 38.64 -16.81 -16.72
N SER A 532 39.04 -17.95 -16.15
CA SER A 532 39.47 -18.04 -14.74
C SER A 532 40.70 -17.19 -14.41
N ARG A 533 41.66 -17.04 -15.34
CA ARG A 533 42.87 -16.24 -15.11
C ARG A 533 42.57 -14.74 -15.09
N GLU A 534 41.81 -14.25 -16.06
CA GLU A 534 41.39 -12.84 -16.10
C GLU A 534 40.47 -12.48 -14.94
N ARG A 535 39.56 -13.38 -14.59
CA ARG A 535 38.69 -13.23 -13.42
C ARG A 535 39.51 -13.05 -12.15
N LEU A 536 40.50 -13.90 -11.89
CA LEU A 536 41.36 -13.79 -10.71
C LEU A 536 42.11 -12.46 -10.65
N ILE A 537 42.75 -12.05 -11.78
CA ILE A 537 43.50 -10.80 -11.84
C ILE A 537 42.56 -9.60 -11.62
N GLY A 538 41.43 -9.59 -12.32
CA GLY A 538 40.42 -8.53 -12.21
C GLY A 538 39.84 -8.44 -10.79
N SER A 539 39.46 -9.56 -10.19
CA SER A 539 38.92 -9.62 -8.83
C SER A 539 39.91 -9.11 -7.79
N ARG A 540 41.18 -9.52 -7.85
CA ARG A 540 42.24 -9.02 -6.95
C ARG A 540 42.42 -7.50 -7.07
N SER A 541 42.48 -6.99 -8.28
CA SER A 541 42.61 -5.55 -8.52
C SER A 541 41.41 -4.76 -8.05
N TYR A 542 40.22 -5.31 -8.25
CA TYR A 542 38.95 -4.69 -7.82
C TYR A 542 38.81 -4.66 -6.30
N ILE A 543 39.13 -5.74 -5.60
CA ILE A 543 39.11 -5.82 -4.12
C ILE A 543 40.11 -4.81 -3.52
N ARG A 544 41.33 -4.70 -4.10
CA ARG A 544 42.28 -3.67 -3.65
C ARG A 544 41.74 -2.25 -3.84
N ALA A 545 41.12 -1.96 -4.98
CA ALA A 545 40.53 -0.65 -5.21
C ALA A 545 39.35 -0.34 -4.25
N LEU A 546 38.58 -1.35 -3.81
CA LEU A 546 37.53 -1.18 -2.80
C LEU A 546 38.13 -0.96 -1.40
N SER A 547 39.27 -1.59 -1.06
CA SER A 547 39.91 -1.43 0.26
C SER A 547 40.53 -0.04 0.49
N GLU A 548 40.86 0.67 -0.58
CA GLU A 548 41.42 2.03 -0.51
C GLU A 548 40.39 3.11 -0.15
N GLY A 549 39.09 2.84 -0.36
CA GLY A 549 37.99 3.76 -0.13
C GLY A 549 37.26 3.60 1.21
N PRO A 550 36.38 4.55 1.58
CA PRO A 550 35.48 4.42 2.74
C PRO A 550 34.35 3.45 2.43
N SER A 551 34.65 2.18 2.28
CA SER A 551 33.68 1.14 1.95
C SER A 551 33.87 -0.11 2.81
N MET A 552 32.76 -0.81 3.04
CA MET A 552 32.73 -2.09 3.76
C MET A 552 31.85 -3.06 2.97
N GLY A 553 32.07 -4.34 3.14
CA GLY A 553 31.15 -5.28 2.52
C GLY A 553 31.65 -6.71 2.43
N LEU A 554 30.85 -7.50 1.70
CA LEU A 554 31.09 -8.93 1.52
C LEU A 554 31.23 -9.27 0.04
N ILE A 555 32.17 -10.14 -0.25
CA ILE A 555 32.39 -10.73 -1.56
C ILE A 555 32.30 -12.24 -1.43
N ALA A 556 31.24 -12.83 -1.94
CA ALA A 556 31.14 -14.28 -2.05
C ALA A 556 31.91 -14.75 -3.29
N THR A 557 32.68 -15.80 -3.14
CA THR A 557 33.45 -16.38 -4.24
C THR A 557 33.66 -17.88 -4.04
N HIS A 558 33.88 -18.59 -5.14
CA HIS A 558 34.37 -19.96 -5.12
C HIS A 558 35.87 -20.05 -5.45
N ASP A 559 36.52 -18.91 -5.73
CA ASP A 559 37.93 -18.83 -6.07
C ASP A 559 38.80 -18.74 -4.79
N LEU A 560 39.46 -19.85 -4.48
CA LEU A 560 40.27 -19.98 -3.26
C LEU A 560 41.55 -19.14 -3.29
N GLU A 561 42.01 -18.69 -4.48
CA GLU A 561 43.17 -17.82 -4.56
C GLU A 561 42.92 -16.43 -3.99
N LEU A 562 41.63 -15.98 -3.97
CA LEU A 562 41.25 -14.69 -3.38
C LEU A 562 41.37 -14.68 -1.84
N ILE A 563 41.39 -15.86 -1.19
CA ILE A 563 41.54 -15.98 0.26
C ILE A 563 42.87 -15.37 0.73
N LYS A 564 43.92 -15.46 -0.10
CA LYS A 564 45.26 -14.93 0.19
C LYS A 564 45.27 -13.41 0.38
N LEU A 565 44.24 -12.69 -0.14
CA LEU A 565 44.15 -11.25 0.05
C LEU A 565 43.97 -10.82 1.50
N ALA A 566 43.48 -11.70 2.37
CA ALA A 566 43.39 -11.44 3.81
C ALA A 566 44.78 -11.33 4.47
N ASP A 567 45.80 -11.98 3.89
CA ASP A 567 47.19 -11.88 4.37
C ASP A 567 47.93 -10.64 3.73
N GLU A 568 47.40 -10.12 2.62
CA GLU A 568 48.04 -9.06 1.84
C GLU A 568 47.45 -7.66 2.12
N ILE A 569 46.17 -7.57 2.54
CA ILE A 569 45.42 -6.32 2.66
C ILE A 569 44.84 -6.22 4.08
N GLU A 570 45.23 -5.19 4.80
CA GLU A 570 44.67 -4.89 6.12
C GLU A 570 43.16 -4.61 6.03
N GLY A 571 42.38 -5.16 6.98
CA GLY A 571 40.93 -5.02 7.00
C GLY A 571 40.18 -6.03 6.10
N VAL A 572 40.89 -6.94 5.44
CA VAL A 572 40.29 -8.07 4.72
C VAL A 572 40.33 -9.32 5.57
N THR A 573 39.18 -10.00 5.70
CA THR A 573 39.06 -11.24 6.48
C THR A 573 38.32 -12.31 5.70
N ASN A 574 38.58 -13.58 6.08
CA ASN A 574 37.94 -14.74 5.46
C ASN A 574 36.86 -15.32 6.33
N TYR A 575 35.73 -15.67 5.73
CA TYR A 575 34.67 -16.49 6.32
C TYR A 575 34.27 -17.59 5.34
N HIS A 576 33.68 -18.66 5.85
CA HIS A 576 33.24 -19.73 4.99
C HIS A 576 31.96 -20.39 5.47
N PHE A 577 31.24 -21.00 4.52
CA PHE A 577 30.24 -22.04 4.77
C PHE A 577 30.83 -23.41 4.45
N ARG A 578 30.46 -24.40 5.24
CA ARG A 578 30.95 -25.76 5.10
C ARG A 578 29.81 -26.72 4.75
N GLU A 579 30.08 -27.63 3.84
CA GLU A 579 29.27 -28.82 3.60
C GLU A 579 29.85 -30.02 4.31
N GLU A 580 28.99 -30.92 4.73
CA GLU A 580 29.36 -32.21 5.29
C GLU A 580 28.71 -33.33 4.46
N VAL A 581 29.38 -34.46 4.38
CA VAL A 581 28.86 -35.65 3.71
C VAL A 581 28.46 -36.65 4.78
N HIS A 582 27.16 -36.86 4.99
CA HIS A 582 26.61 -37.88 5.87
C HIS A 582 25.89 -38.92 5.03
N ASP A 583 26.22 -40.18 5.23
CA ASP A 583 25.63 -41.36 4.54
C ASP A 583 25.59 -41.20 2.99
N GLY A 584 26.69 -40.66 2.43
CA GLY A 584 26.81 -40.43 0.98
C GLY A 584 25.98 -39.28 0.41
N ARG A 585 25.30 -38.50 1.27
CA ARG A 585 24.54 -37.30 0.85
C ARG A 585 25.17 -36.03 1.38
N MET A 586 25.12 -34.96 0.58
CA MET A 586 25.52 -33.62 1.03
C MET A 586 24.50 -33.06 2.01
N VAL A 587 24.98 -32.60 3.14
CA VAL A 587 24.20 -31.87 4.14
C VAL A 587 24.82 -30.49 4.32
N PHE A 588 24.01 -29.49 4.24
CA PHE A 588 24.41 -28.11 4.46
C PHE A 588 23.86 -27.66 5.81
N ASP A 589 24.73 -27.21 6.70
CA ASP A 589 24.31 -26.67 8.00
C ASP A 589 24.00 -25.16 7.95
N TYR A 590 24.36 -24.48 6.85
CA TYR A 590 24.18 -23.05 6.62
C TYR A 590 24.74 -22.15 7.74
N ARG A 591 25.77 -22.62 8.45
CA ARG A 591 26.43 -21.90 9.54
C ARG A 591 27.69 -21.21 9.05
N LEU A 592 27.75 -19.90 9.29
CA LEU A 592 28.90 -19.06 8.99
C LEU A 592 30.03 -19.34 9.98
N ARG A 593 31.25 -19.51 9.46
CA ARG A 593 32.46 -19.77 10.26
C ARG A 593 33.60 -18.84 9.87
N PRO A 594 34.40 -18.37 10.82
CA PRO A 594 35.59 -17.57 10.52
C PRO A 594 36.68 -18.40 9.83
N GLY A 595 37.52 -17.71 9.08
CA GLY A 595 38.65 -18.29 8.35
C GLY A 595 38.29 -18.86 6.98
N PRO A 596 39.29 -19.36 6.23
CA PRO A 596 39.14 -19.94 4.92
C PRO A 596 38.44 -21.31 4.96
N CYS A 597 37.78 -21.71 3.87
CA CYS A 597 37.16 -23.02 3.75
C CYS A 597 38.27 -24.13 3.77
N PRO A 598 38.22 -25.07 4.74
CA PRO A 598 39.31 -26.05 4.92
C PRO A 598 39.29 -27.17 3.88
N THR A 599 38.18 -27.36 3.15
CA THR A 599 37.98 -28.50 2.24
C THR A 599 37.22 -28.11 0.99
N THR A 600 37.65 -28.66 -0.16
CA THR A 600 36.90 -28.64 -1.43
C THR A 600 36.30 -30.03 -1.65
N ASN A 601 34.99 -30.17 -1.47
CA ASN A 601 34.31 -31.46 -1.60
C ASN A 601 33.80 -31.74 -3.03
N ALA A 602 34.00 -30.86 -3.98
CA ALA A 602 33.47 -31.02 -5.34
C ALA A 602 33.91 -32.34 -6.01
N LEU A 603 35.18 -32.69 -5.94
CA LEU A 603 35.69 -33.94 -6.49
C LEU A 603 35.16 -35.19 -5.76
N LYS A 604 34.95 -35.06 -4.44
CA LYS A 604 34.36 -36.15 -3.62
C LYS A 604 32.89 -36.38 -4.01
N ILE A 605 32.16 -35.31 -4.31
CA ILE A 605 30.79 -35.39 -4.76
C ILE A 605 30.70 -36.03 -6.14
N MET A 606 31.52 -35.62 -7.07
CA MET A 606 31.57 -36.23 -8.41
C MET A 606 31.80 -37.73 -8.33
N ARG A 607 32.67 -38.18 -7.43
CA ARG A 607 32.91 -39.60 -7.20
C ARG A 607 31.69 -40.31 -6.59
N LEU A 608 31.02 -39.70 -5.62
CA LEU A 608 29.82 -40.26 -4.99
C LEU A 608 28.64 -40.38 -5.98
N GLU A 609 28.52 -39.47 -6.92
CA GLU A 609 27.51 -39.52 -8.00
C GLU A 609 27.95 -40.40 -9.17
N GLY A 610 29.07 -41.14 -9.05
CA GLY A 610 29.51 -42.06 -10.07
C GLY A 610 30.19 -41.42 -11.27
N LEU A 611 30.58 -40.16 -11.19
CA LEU A 611 31.33 -39.51 -12.28
C LEU A 611 32.82 -39.90 -12.22
N PRO A 612 33.48 -40.06 -13.38
CA PRO A 612 34.91 -40.39 -13.43
C PRO A 612 35.71 -39.17 -12.92
N VAL A 613 36.41 -39.35 -11.84
CA VAL A 613 37.30 -38.33 -11.26
C VAL A 613 38.69 -38.95 -11.12
N GLU A 614 39.67 -38.36 -11.82
CA GLU A 614 41.06 -38.73 -11.66
C GLU A 614 41.54 -38.45 -10.23
N ALA A 615 42.43 -39.29 -9.73
CA ALA A 615 43.05 -39.05 -8.44
C ALA A 615 43.94 -37.78 -8.54
N PRO A 616 43.90 -36.88 -7.55
CA PRO A 616 44.72 -35.69 -7.53
C PRO A 616 46.22 -35.98 -7.45
#